data_03b7912a36a0b1fbd263fb5656b90acd
#
_entry.id   03b7912a36a0b1fbd263fb5656b90acd
#
_cell.length_a   1.000
_cell.length_b   1.000
_cell.length_c   1.000
_cell.angle_alpha   90.00
_cell.angle_beta   90.00
_cell.angle_gamma   90.00
#
_symmetry.space_group_name_H-M   'P 1'
#
loop_
_entity.id
_entity.type
_entity.pdbx_description
1 polymer ?
#
loop_
_entity_poly.entity_id
_entity_poly.type
_entity_poly.pdbx_seq_one_letter_code
_entity_poly.pdbx_strand_id
1 'polypeptide(L)'
;MTDVVPVPVRQLDPELPLPAYAHPGDAGADLVAAADVELPPGGRALVPTGLAIALPEGYVGLVHPRSGLAARLGVTVLNAPGTVDAGYRGEILVNLINHDRDLPAKISRGDRIAQLVIQRVERAVFQPVAELPASPRGAGGHGSTGGHAGLVPPAPRADRADGRTEEVAG
;
A
#
# COMPACT_ATOMS: atom_id res chain seq x y z
N MET A 1 12.48 -13.22 -22.17
CA MET A 1 12.63 -14.07 -20.97
C MET A 1 12.38 -13.15 -19.79
N THR A 2 11.45 -13.49 -18.93
CA THR A 2 11.25 -12.76 -17.66
C THR A 2 12.43 -13.06 -16.76
N ASP A 3 13.15 -12.01 -16.29
CA ASP A 3 14.24 -12.17 -15.33
C ASP A 3 13.69 -12.77 -14.04
N VAL A 4 14.20 -13.92 -13.63
CA VAL A 4 13.84 -14.56 -12.36
C VAL A 4 14.67 -13.92 -11.24
N VAL A 5 13.99 -13.45 -10.19
CA VAL A 5 14.62 -12.86 -8.99
C VAL A 5 14.58 -13.89 -7.86
N PRO A 6 15.72 -14.41 -7.40
CA PRO A 6 15.74 -15.28 -6.24
C PRO A 6 15.46 -14.47 -4.97
N VAL A 7 14.45 -14.88 -4.21
CA VAL A 7 14.08 -14.27 -2.93
C VAL A 7 14.17 -15.33 -1.84
N PRO A 8 15.21 -15.31 -0.97
CA PRO A 8 15.26 -16.17 0.20
C PRO A 8 14.05 -15.94 1.11
N VAL A 9 13.43 -17.03 1.55
CA VAL A 9 12.26 -17.01 2.44
C VAL A 9 12.58 -17.83 3.68
N ARG A 10 12.33 -17.24 4.85
CA ARG A 10 12.30 -17.96 6.12
C ARG A 10 10.85 -18.22 6.50
N GLN A 11 10.45 -19.49 6.53
CA GLN A 11 9.16 -19.91 7.08
C GLN A 11 9.26 -19.89 8.61
N LEU A 12 8.45 -19.05 9.25
CA LEU A 12 8.26 -18.99 10.69
C LEU A 12 7.19 -19.99 11.13
N ASP A 13 6.28 -20.32 10.22
CA ASP A 13 5.27 -21.36 10.34
C ASP A 13 5.42 -22.36 9.17
N PRO A 14 6.10 -23.49 9.38
CA PRO A 14 6.39 -24.47 8.31
C PRO A 14 5.17 -25.24 7.81
N GLU A 15 4.03 -25.16 8.49
CA GLU A 15 2.79 -25.80 8.03
C GLU A 15 2.04 -24.95 7.00
N LEU A 16 2.40 -23.66 6.85
CA LEU A 16 1.81 -22.80 5.84
C LEU A 16 2.58 -22.87 4.52
N PRO A 17 1.89 -22.65 3.37
CA PRO A 17 2.57 -22.67 2.09
C PRO A 17 3.48 -21.47 1.90
N LEU A 18 4.52 -21.60 1.09
CA LEU A 18 5.28 -20.47 0.56
C LEU A 18 4.38 -19.61 -0.36
N PRO A 19 4.71 -18.31 -0.52
CA PRO A 19 4.02 -17.48 -1.52
C PRO A 19 4.06 -18.11 -2.90
N ALA A 20 2.91 -18.21 -3.55
CA ALA A 20 2.79 -18.86 -4.86
C ALA A 20 1.93 -18.02 -5.81
N TYR A 21 2.29 -18.07 -7.09
CA TYR A 21 1.47 -17.53 -8.17
C TYR A 21 0.38 -18.53 -8.53
N ALA A 22 -0.87 -18.08 -8.61
CA ALA A 22 -2.00 -18.96 -8.91
C ALA A 22 -1.98 -19.43 -10.37
N HIS A 23 -1.53 -18.54 -11.30
CA HIS A 23 -1.45 -18.84 -12.73
C HIS A 23 -0.12 -18.33 -13.32
N PRO A 24 0.33 -18.96 -14.43
CA PRO A 24 1.46 -18.43 -15.21
C PRO A 24 1.16 -16.98 -15.66
N GLY A 25 2.09 -16.06 -15.37
CA GLY A 25 1.96 -14.66 -15.73
C GLY A 25 1.33 -13.78 -14.65
N ASP A 26 0.87 -14.34 -13.54
CA ASP A 26 0.44 -13.53 -12.39
C ASP A 26 1.60 -12.68 -11.85
N ALA A 27 1.31 -11.44 -11.47
CA ALA A 27 2.29 -10.53 -10.88
C ALA A 27 2.39 -10.66 -9.36
N GLY A 28 1.32 -11.09 -8.70
CA GLY A 28 1.23 -11.21 -7.24
C GLY A 28 1.27 -12.65 -6.76
N ALA A 29 2.20 -12.96 -5.86
CA ALA A 29 2.21 -14.22 -5.14
C ALA A 29 1.30 -14.14 -3.91
N ASP A 30 0.41 -15.10 -3.72
CA ASP A 30 -0.54 -15.10 -2.60
C ASP A 30 0.18 -15.19 -1.25
N LEU A 31 -0.26 -14.37 -0.29
CA LEU A 31 0.09 -14.43 1.12
C LEU A 31 -1.11 -14.94 1.91
N VAL A 32 -0.86 -15.87 2.83
CA VAL A 32 -1.91 -16.46 3.67
C VAL A 32 -1.83 -15.97 5.11
N ALA A 33 -2.95 -16.02 5.83
CA ALA A 33 -3.00 -15.73 7.26
C ALA A 33 -2.38 -16.88 8.06
N ALA A 34 -1.51 -16.56 9.02
CA ALA A 34 -0.96 -17.54 9.97
C ALA A 34 -1.83 -17.73 11.22
N ALA A 35 -2.87 -16.94 11.38
CA ALA A 35 -3.78 -17.02 12.52
C ALA A 35 -5.22 -16.71 12.10
N ASP A 36 -6.16 -17.21 12.89
CA ASP A 36 -7.56 -16.80 12.79
C ASP A 36 -7.73 -15.37 13.30
N VAL A 37 -8.54 -14.59 12.59
CA VAL A 37 -8.84 -13.21 12.98
C VAL A 37 -10.29 -12.88 12.63
N GLU A 38 -10.98 -12.18 13.51
CA GLU A 38 -12.27 -11.58 13.23
C GLU A 38 -12.13 -10.06 13.19
N LEU A 39 -12.54 -9.47 12.06
CA LEU A 39 -12.53 -8.03 11.85
C LEU A 39 -13.98 -7.51 11.97
N PRO A 40 -14.37 -6.87 13.08
CA PRO A 40 -15.68 -6.24 13.17
C PRO A 40 -15.85 -5.13 12.12
N PRO A 41 -17.06 -4.64 11.87
CA PRO A 41 -17.29 -3.49 10.99
C PRO A 41 -16.37 -2.30 11.35
N GLY A 42 -15.64 -1.77 10.38
CA GLY A 42 -14.63 -0.72 10.58
C GLY A 42 -13.37 -1.16 11.37
N GLY A 43 -13.30 -2.41 11.82
CA GLY A 43 -12.18 -2.95 12.57
C GLY A 43 -10.95 -3.23 11.71
N ARG A 44 -9.78 -3.21 12.35
CA ARG A 44 -8.50 -3.53 11.70
C ARG A 44 -7.64 -4.44 12.58
N ALA A 45 -6.77 -5.22 11.93
CA ALA A 45 -5.79 -6.05 12.63
C ALA A 45 -4.52 -6.21 11.79
N LEU A 46 -3.38 -6.38 12.47
CA LEU A 46 -2.14 -6.87 11.88
C LEU A 46 -2.19 -8.40 11.88
N VAL A 47 -2.29 -8.98 10.70
CA VAL A 47 -2.41 -10.44 10.52
C VAL A 47 -1.04 -11.01 10.14
N PRO A 48 -0.49 -11.93 10.93
CA PRO A 48 0.78 -12.58 10.62
C PRO A 48 0.64 -13.47 9.38
N THR A 49 1.74 -13.62 8.63
CA THR A 49 1.82 -14.51 7.46
C THR A 49 2.69 -15.74 7.69
N GLY A 50 3.42 -15.80 8.81
CA GLY A 50 4.38 -16.87 9.08
C GLY A 50 5.62 -16.81 8.20
N LEU A 51 5.90 -15.69 7.53
CA LEU A 51 6.98 -15.55 6.55
C LEU A 51 7.84 -14.32 6.80
N ALA A 52 9.15 -14.47 6.64
CA ALA A 52 10.11 -13.39 6.49
C ALA A 52 10.91 -13.59 5.21
N ILE A 53 11.24 -12.52 4.50
CA ILE A 53 11.94 -12.57 3.22
C ILE A 53 13.21 -11.72 3.22
N ALA A 54 14.13 -12.02 2.30
CA ALA A 54 15.29 -11.20 2.03
C ALA A 54 15.29 -10.78 0.55
N LEU A 55 14.88 -9.55 0.29
CA LEU A 55 14.93 -9.00 -1.05
C LEU A 55 16.36 -8.55 -1.41
N PRO A 56 16.81 -8.73 -2.64
CA PRO A 56 18.06 -8.14 -3.11
C PRO A 56 17.94 -6.61 -3.19
N GLU A 57 19.06 -5.90 -3.10
CA GLU A 57 19.10 -4.45 -3.32
C GLU A 57 18.53 -4.08 -4.69
N GLY A 58 17.86 -2.92 -4.78
CA GLY A 58 17.18 -2.47 -5.99
C GLY A 58 15.81 -3.13 -6.22
N TYR A 59 15.31 -3.89 -5.25
CA TYR A 59 13.96 -4.46 -5.29
C TYR A 59 13.14 -4.04 -4.06
N VAL A 60 11.84 -4.04 -4.24
CA VAL A 60 10.84 -3.83 -3.21
C VAL A 60 9.80 -4.94 -3.27
N GLY A 61 9.26 -5.35 -2.13
CA GLY A 61 8.06 -6.16 -2.04
C GLY A 61 6.86 -5.27 -1.74
N LEU A 62 5.85 -5.32 -2.59
CA LEU A 62 4.62 -4.56 -2.40
C LEU A 62 3.49 -5.51 -2.01
N VAL A 63 2.93 -5.30 -0.82
CA VAL A 63 1.78 -6.06 -0.32
C VAL A 63 0.51 -5.38 -0.79
N HIS A 64 -0.18 -6.02 -1.74
CA HIS A 64 -1.41 -5.54 -2.32
C HIS A 64 -2.63 -6.28 -1.77
N PRO A 65 -3.81 -5.64 -1.72
CA PRO A 65 -5.06 -6.31 -1.39
C PRO A 65 -5.46 -7.32 -2.47
N ARG A 66 -6.35 -8.23 -2.10
CA ARG A 66 -6.97 -9.16 -3.02
C ARG A 66 -8.35 -8.67 -3.43
N SER A 67 -8.58 -8.58 -4.74
CA SER A 67 -9.85 -8.09 -5.30
C SER A 67 -11.06 -8.88 -4.80
N GLY A 68 -10.91 -10.20 -4.62
CA GLY A 68 -11.98 -11.06 -4.12
C GLY A 68 -12.39 -10.77 -2.67
N LEU A 69 -11.44 -10.44 -1.77
CA LEU A 69 -11.76 -10.02 -0.39
C LEU A 69 -12.40 -8.64 -0.39
N ALA A 70 -11.85 -7.70 -1.15
CA ALA A 70 -12.38 -6.35 -1.24
C ALA A 70 -13.83 -6.34 -1.77
N ALA A 71 -14.09 -7.09 -2.85
CA ALA A 71 -15.41 -7.08 -3.47
C ALA A 71 -16.50 -7.82 -2.66
N ARG A 72 -16.13 -8.92 -1.97
CA ARG A 72 -17.12 -9.76 -1.28
C ARG A 72 -17.29 -9.45 0.20
N LEU A 73 -16.22 -9.02 0.86
CA LEU A 73 -16.19 -8.82 2.32
C LEU A 73 -15.84 -7.38 2.72
N GLY A 74 -15.60 -6.47 1.77
CA GLY A 74 -15.14 -5.13 2.09
C GLY A 74 -13.76 -5.08 2.77
N VAL A 75 -12.99 -6.18 2.76
CA VAL A 75 -11.69 -6.28 3.43
C VAL A 75 -10.57 -5.89 2.48
N THR A 76 -9.70 -5.00 2.93
CA THR A 76 -8.53 -4.54 2.17
C THR A 76 -7.31 -4.38 3.07
N VAL A 77 -6.16 -4.09 2.45
CA VAL A 77 -4.93 -3.72 3.16
C VAL A 77 -4.97 -2.22 3.44
N LEU A 78 -4.98 -1.84 4.72
CA LEU A 78 -5.18 -0.45 5.15
C LEU A 78 -4.12 0.50 4.61
N ASN A 79 -2.86 0.07 4.57
CA ASN A 79 -1.72 0.84 4.10
C ASN A 79 -1.28 0.44 2.68
N ALA A 80 -2.20 -0.02 1.84
CA ALA A 80 -1.87 -0.49 0.49
C ALA A 80 -1.30 0.62 -0.41
N PRO A 81 -0.22 0.30 -1.18
CA PRO A 81 0.57 -0.92 -1.08
C PRO A 81 1.49 -0.90 0.15
N GLY A 82 1.45 -1.96 0.96
CA GLY A 82 2.40 -2.15 2.05
C GLY A 82 3.81 -2.34 1.48
N THR A 83 4.81 -1.66 2.02
CA THR A 83 6.18 -1.68 1.49
C THR A 83 7.07 -2.57 2.34
N VAL A 84 7.68 -3.58 1.71
CA VAL A 84 8.72 -4.44 2.29
C VAL A 84 10.05 -4.05 1.66
N ASP A 85 10.91 -3.41 2.44
CA ASP A 85 12.21 -2.95 1.99
C ASP A 85 13.23 -4.08 1.85
N ALA A 86 14.23 -3.91 0.97
CA ALA A 86 15.30 -4.89 0.77
C ALA A 86 16.07 -5.22 2.06
N GLY A 87 16.19 -4.25 2.99
CA GLY A 87 16.83 -4.43 4.30
C GLY A 87 15.96 -5.04 5.38
N TYR A 88 14.65 -5.19 5.18
CA TYR A 88 13.73 -5.76 6.19
C TYR A 88 13.94 -7.28 6.33
N ARG A 89 13.92 -7.76 7.58
CA ARG A 89 14.11 -9.19 7.91
C ARG A 89 13.07 -9.71 8.90
N GLY A 90 12.13 -8.84 9.31
CA GLY A 90 11.02 -9.26 10.17
C GLY A 90 9.96 -10.04 9.42
N GLU A 91 8.99 -10.55 10.17
CA GLU A 91 7.81 -11.19 9.61
C GLU A 91 6.98 -10.19 8.79
N ILE A 92 6.48 -10.62 7.63
CA ILE A 92 5.50 -9.84 6.87
C ILE A 92 4.17 -9.90 7.62
N LEU A 93 3.73 -8.75 8.13
CA LEU A 93 2.43 -8.59 8.76
C LEU A 93 1.52 -7.82 7.81
N VAL A 94 0.32 -8.33 7.55
CA VAL A 94 -0.67 -7.68 6.68
C VAL A 94 -1.66 -6.90 7.54
N ASN A 95 -1.69 -5.57 7.36
CA ASN A 95 -2.61 -4.70 8.08
C ASN A 95 -3.97 -4.68 7.36
N LEU A 96 -4.88 -5.55 7.77
CA LEU A 96 -6.23 -5.64 7.19
C LEU A 96 -7.20 -4.68 7.88
N ILE A 97 -8.14 -4.15 7.09
CA ILE A 97 -9.30 -3.38 7.57
C ILE A 97 -10.57 -3.91 6.91
N ASN A 98 -11.64 -3.97 7.68
CA ASN A 98 -12.98 -4.27 7.20
C ASN A 98 -13.77 -2.96 6.99
N HIS A 99 -14.10 -2.64 5.74
CA HIS A 99 -14.90 -1.48 5.36
C HIS A 99 -16.42 -1.77 5.31
N ASP A 100 -16.82 -3.03 5.51
CA ASP A 100 -18.24 -3.32 5.65
C ASP A 100 -18.78 -2.58 6.89
N ARG A 101 -20.02 -2.09 6.79
CA ARG A 101 -20.64 -1.27 7.84
C ARG A 101 -21.38 -2.11 8.87
N ASP A 102 -21.80 -3.30 8.48
CA ASP A 102 -22.76 -4.09 9.25
C ASP A 102 -22.23 -5.49 9.59
N LEU A 103 -21.38 -6.07 8.73
CA LEU A 103 -20.97 -7.46 8.84
C LEU A 103 -19.50 -7.61 9.25
N PRO A 104 -19.19 -8.44 10.26
CA PRO A 104 -17.83 -8.81 10.57
C PRO A 104 -17.26 -9.72 9.48
N ALA A 105 -15.96 -9.57 9.21
CA ALA A 105 -15.22 -10.46 8.33
C ALA A 105 -14.40 -11.45 9.15
N LYS A 106 -14.55 -12.74 8.87
CA LYS A 106 -13.77 -13.81 9.49
C LYS A 106 -12.69 -14.28 8.52
N ILE A 107 -11.48 -14.29 9.00
CA ILE A 107 -10.28 -14.79 8.31
C ILE A 107 -9.80 -15.99 9.10
N SER A 108 -9.66 -17.12 8.45
CA SER A 108 -9.09 -18.33 9.05
C SER A 108 -7.63 -18.50 8.68
N ARG A 109 -6.86 -19.17 9.54
CA ARG A 109 -5.48 -19.59 9.23
C ARG A 109 -5.46 -20.34 7.89
N GLY A 110 -4.56 -19.95 7.00
CA GLY A 110 -4.45 -20.49 5.64
C GLY A 110 -5.25 -19.73 4.59
N ASP A 111 -6.16 -18.82 4.97
CA ASP A 111 -6.86 -17.98 4.01
C ASP A 111 -5.91 -17.03 3.31
N ARG A 112 -6.07 -16.87 1.99
CA ARG A 112 -5.31 -15.92 1.19
C ARG A 112 -5.80 -14.51 1.45
N ILE A 113 -4.97 -13.69 2.11
CA ILE A 113 -5.36 -12.36 2.62
C ILE A 113 -4.78 -11.18 1.84
N ALA A 114 -3.67 -11.40 1.14
CA ALA A 114 -2.99 -10.38 0.36
C ALA A 114 -2.21 -11.03 -0.78
N GLN A 115 -1.54 -10.24 -1.58
CA GLN A 115 -0.60 -10.69 -2.60
C GLN A 115 0.69 -9.87 -2.56
N LEU A 116 1.82 -10.54 -2.74
CA LEU A 116 3.14 -9.95 -2.75
C LEU A 116 3.62 -9.78 -4.19
N VAL A 117 3.88 -8.53 -4.58
CA VAL A 117 4.47 -8.20 -5.88
C VAL A 117 5.93 -7.81 -5.67
N ILE A 118 6.86 -8.46 -6.36
CA ILE A 118 8.28 -8.09 -6.34
C ILE A 118 8.58 -7.22 -7.54
N GLN A 119 9.16 -6.05 -7.30
CA GLN A 119 9.37 -5.04 -8.32
C GLN A 119 10.75 -4.39 -8.16
N ARG A 120 11.39 -4.02 -9.28
CA ARG A 120 12.57 -3.14 -9.24
C ARG A 120 12.16 -1.75 -8.78
N VAL A 121 13.04 -1.11 -8.02
CA VAL A 121 12.81 0.26 -7.52
C VAL A 121 14.04 1.11 -7.74
N GLU A 122 13.83 2.30 -8.26
CA GLU A 122 14.88 3.30 -8.43
C GLU A 122 15.09 4.08 -7.13
N ARG A 123 16.33 4.42 -6.84
CA ARG A 123 16.68 5.26 -5.71
C ARG A 123 16.88 6.70 -6.17
N ALA A 124 15.93 7.56 -5.88
CA ALA A 124 16.02 8.97 -6.19
C ALA A 124 17.07 9.69 -5.31
N VAL A 125 17.81 10.59 -5.92
CA VAL A 125 18.63 11.60 -5.23
C VAL A 125 17.91 12.93 -5.36
N PHE A 126 17.33 13.41 -4.26
CA PHE A 126 16.60 14.67 -4.24
C PHE A 126 17.59 15.85 -4.26
N GLN A 127 17.44 16.72 -5.25
CA GLN A 127 18.26 17.93 -5.43
C GLN A 127 17.39 19.15 -5.21
N PRO A 128 17.62 19.94 -4.14
CA PRO A 128 16.88 21.19 -3.94
C PRO A 128 17.23 22.19 -5.05
N VAL A 129 16.19 22.78 -5.65
CA VAL A 129 16.31 23.83 -6.67
C VAL A 129 15.39 24.97 -6.31
N ALA A 130 15.74 26.20 -6.75
CA ALA A 130 14.89 27.37 -6.50
C ALA A 130 13.59 27.29 -7.31
N GLU A 131 13.65 26.76 -8.53
CA GLU A 131 12.49 26.62 -9.42
C GLU A 131 12.53 25.27 -10.13
N LEU A 132 11.37 24.67 -10.35
CA LEU A 132 11.24 23.45 -11.16
C LEU A 132 11.21 23.81 -12.66
N PRO A 133 11.70 22.93 -13.53
CA PRO A 133 11.56 23.10 -14.97
C PRO A 133 10.08 23.25 -15.36
N ALA A 134 9.81 24.17 -16.30
CA ALA A 134 8.47 24.36 -16.83
C ALA A 134 7.91 23.08 -17.47
N SER A 135 6.61 22.85 -17.30
CA SER A 135 5.90 21.75 -17.99
C SER A 135 4.56 22.23 -18.52
N PRO A 136 4.03 21.62 -19.60
CA PRO A 136 2.71 21.96 -20.15
C PRO A 136 1.57 21.82 -19.14
N ARG A 137 1.72 20.93 -18.14
CA ARG A 137 0.73 20.73 -17.08
C ARG A 137 0.83 21.78 -15.97
N GLY A 138 2.02 22.37 -15.75
CA GLY A 138 2.28 23.31 -14.67
C GLY A 138 1.86 22.77 -13.30
N ALA A 139 1.17 23.57 -12.52
CA ALA A 139 0.63 23.22 -11.19
C ALA A 139 -0.75 22.54 -11.26
N GLY A 140 -1.28 22.22 -12.43
CA GLY A 140 -2.59 21.60 -12.58
C GLY A 140 -2.65 20.20 -11.98
N GLY A 141 -3.57 20.00 -10.99
CA GLY A 141 -3.82 18.74 -10.30
C GLY A 141 -5.33 18.51 -10.10
N HIS A 142 -5.70 17.52 -9.31
CA HIS A 142 -7.06 17.27 -8.80
C HIS A 142 -8.21 17.49 -9.81
N GLY A 143 -8.18 16.81 -10.95
CA GLY A 143 -9.23 16.91 -11.96
C GLY A 143 -8.97 17.96 -13.04
N SER A 144 -7.77 18.53 -13.15
CA SER A 144 -7.39 19.48 -14.22
C SER A 144 -7.57 18.93 -15.64
N THR A 145 -7.69 17.61 -15.80
CA THR A 145 -7.94 16.92 -17.09
C THR A 145 -9.44 16.70 -17.40
N GLY A 146 -10.34 17.17 -16.50
CA GLY A 146 -11.78 16.92 -16.63
C GLY A 146 -12.15 15.46 -16.28
N GLY A 147 -13.39 15.07 -16.57
CA GLY A 147 -13.82 13.67 -16.41
C GLY A 147 -15.12 13.46 -15.61
N HIS A 148 -15.59 14.47 -14.88
CA HIS A 148 -16.92 14.47 -14.25
C HIS A 148 -17.70 15.73 -14.61
N ALA A 149 -18.75 15.58 -15.41
CA ALA A 149 -19.74 16.64 -15.61
C ALA A 149 -20.47 16.85 -14.24
N GLY A 150 -20.12 17.90 -13.51
CA GLY A 150 -20.78 18.22 -12.24
C GLY A 150 -19.85 18.42 -11.03
N LEU A 151 -18.53 18.23 -11.15
CA LEU A 151 -17.62 18.70 -10.11
C LEU A 151 -17.50 20.23 -10.19
N VAL A 152 -18.17 20.91 -9.28
CA VAL A 152 -17.91 22.32 -9.04
C VAL A 152 -16.53 22.42 -8.40
N PRO A 153 -15.56 23.15 -8.96
CA PRO A 153 -14.27 23.33 -8.32
C PRO A 153 -14.49 23.98 -6.95
N PRO A 154 -13.77 23.56 -5.90
CA PRO A 154 -13.86 24.22 -4.61
C PRO A 154 -13.50 25.70 -4.79
N ALA A 155 -14.26 26.58 -4.13
CA ALA A 155 -13.98 28.01 -4.15
C ALA A 155 -12.50 28.25 -3.75
N PRO A 156 -11.81 29.21 -4.40
CA PRO A 156 -10.44 29.54 -4.06
C PRO A 156 -10.36 29.87 -2.56
N ARG A 157 -9.46 29.23 -1.86
CA ARG A 157 -9.20 29.56 -0.46
C ARG A 157 -8.76 31.00 -0.42
N ALA A 158 -9.50 31.84 0.30
CA ALA A 158 -9.06 33.19 0.59
C ALA A 158 -7.69 33.10 1.27
N ASP A 159 -6.72 33.80 0.69
CA ASP A 159 -5.40 33.98 1.30
C ASP A 159 -5.62 34.46 2.74
N ARG A 160 -5.16 33.67 3.70
CA ARG A 160 -5.06 34.18 5.08
C ARG A 160 -4.04 35.32 5.03
N ALA A 161 -4.54 36.54 5.03
CA ALA A 161 -3.73 37.72 5.24
C ALA A 161 -2.92 37.50 6.52
N ASP A 162 -1.60 37.47 6.37
CA ASP A 162 -0.64 37.34 7.45
C ASP A 162 -0.68 38.65 8.26
N GLY A 163 -1.49 38.65 9.31
CA GLY A 163 -1.64 39.77 10.21
C GLY A 163 -0.43 39.90 11.13
N ARG A 164 0.71 40.30 10.59
CA ARG A 164 1.81 40.86 11.41
C ARG A 164 1.54 42.33 11.64
N THR A 165 0.91 42.62 12.76
CA THR A 165 0.97 43.95 13.36
C THR A 165 2.38 44.14 13.91
N GLU A 166 3.17 45.01 13.26
CA GLU A 166 4.38 45.55 13.85
C GLU A 166 3.94 46.50 14.98
N GLU A 167 4.19 46.12 16.22
CA GLU A 167 4.10 46.97 17.40
C GLU A 167 5.38 47.82 17.46
N VAL A 168 5.28 49.05 16.98
CA VAL A 168 6.34 50.07 17.16
C VAL A 168 6.24 50.60 18.57
N ALA A 169 7.20 50.24 19.42
CA ALA A 169 7.42 50.85 20.72
C ALA A 169 8.03 52.24 20.52
N GLY A 170 7.34 53.26 21.05
CA GLY A 170 7.87 54.59 21.33
C GLY A 170 8.53 54.65 22.71
#